data_a428d798dc942b193ac0ba9bf00dd5ec
#
_entry.id   a428d798dc942b193ac0ba9bf00dd5ec
#
_cell.length_a   1.000
_cell.length_b   1.000
_cell.length_c   1.000
_cell.angle_alpha   90.00
_cell.angle_beta   90.00
_cell.angle_gamma   90.00
#
_symmetry.space_group_name_H-M   'P 1'
#
loop_
_entity.id
_entity.type
_entity.pdbx_description
1 polymer ?
#
loop_
_entity_poly.entity_id
_entity_poly.type
_entity_poly.pdbx_seq_one_letter_code
_entity_poly.pdbx_strand_id
1 'polypeptide(L)'
;MEPLRIEWQLSGPWCPPHGGIHLDGLIAWAVKEEALRSASSDTHAIDYETIISDLPFEKHESPDGWCWKASKLEVLGYQGQERRYLTAKTPVVDMALAIGRRVVEEKGGSTIDTVRGLGKNAALYYTLEHAQGFQAFCIGDHDALSELLEEIQAIGVKTRLGHGSLRPYDDGRLFRLSIDEAAHEKWKRRNAPARLIEDMFPIVGSIQPPYWKPTGYCWAPF
;
A
#
# COMPACT_ATOMS: atom_id res chain seq x y z
N MET A 1 23.50 -8.21 3.80
CA MET A 1 22.64 -6.99 3.89
C MET A 1 23.45 -5.82 3.35
N GLU A 2 22.90 -5.10 2.38
CA GLU A 2 23.56 -4.03 1.63
C GLU A 2 22.73 -2.76 1.69
N PRO A 3 23.32 -1.58 1.58
CA PRO A 3 22.61 -0.32 1.44
C PRO A 3 22.03 -0.21 0.03
N LEU A 4 20.71 -0.23 -0.09
CA LEU A 4 20.01 -0.35 -1.36
C LEU A 4 19.08 0.83 -1.61
N ARG A 5 19.01 1.22 -2.87
CA ARG A 5 18.01 2.15 -3.44
C ARG A 5 17.16 1.41 -4.44
N ILE A 6 15.86 1.57 -4.33
CA ILE A 6 14.87 1.01 -5.23
C ILE A 6 14.12 2.15 -5.89
N GLU A 7 13.95 2.08 -7.20
CA GLU A 7 13.23 3.09 -7.99
C GLU A 7 12.18 2.44 -8.86
N TRP A 8 11.04 3.09 -9.01
CA TRP A 8 9.95 2.72 -9.90
C TRP A 8 9.52 3.90 -10.75
N GLN A 9 9.10 3.64 -11.98
CA GLN A 9 8.48 4.62 -12.85
C GLN A 9 6.97 4.38 -12.91
N LEU A 10 6.19 5.47 -12.91
CA LEU A 10 4.74 5.40 -13.08
C LEU A 10 4.37 5.53 -14.56
N SER A 11 3.38 4.74 -14.99
CA SER A 11 2.77 4.86 -16.31
C SER A 11 1.62 5.87 -16.37
N GLY A 12 1.11 6.29 -15.21
CA GLY A 12 -0.01 7.21 -15.06
C GLY A 12 -0.20 7.67 -13.62
N PRO A 13 -1.30 8.33 -13.31
CA PRO A 13 -1.56 8.84 -11.97
C PRO A 13 -1.73 7.71 -10.97
N TRP A 14 -1.36 7.96 -9.73
CA TRP A 14 -1.52 7.06 -8.61
C TRP A 14 -2.46 7.62 -7.55
N CYS A 15 -3.05 6.76 -6.75
CA CYS A 15 -3.91 7.15 -5.64
C CYS A 15 -3.15 6.92 -4.33
N PRO A 16 -2.73 8.00 -3.63
CA PRO A 16 -1.97 7.88 -2.40
C PRO A 16 -2.83 7.28 -1.28
N PRO A 17 -2.30 6.34 -0.49
CA PRO A 17 -2.91 5.97 0.77
C PRO A 17 -2.67 7.06 1.82
N HIS A 18 -3.56 7.14 2.79
CA HIS A 18 -3.34 8.02 3.93
C HIS A 18 -2.11 7.55 4.73
N GLY A 19 -1.18 8.47 5.03
CA GLY A 19 0.05 8.15 5.78
C GLY A 19 1.25 7.65 4.95
N GLY A 20 1.10 7.56 3.61
CA GLY A 20 2.17 7.10 2.72
C GLY A 20 2.29 5.57 2.64
N ILE A 21 3.28 5.11 1.92
CA ILE A 21 3.57 3.68 1.74
C ILE A 21 4.94 3.39 2.32
N HIS A 22 5.02 2.40 3.19
CA HIS A 22 6.27 1.87 3.72
C HIS A 22 6.78 0.73 2.84
N LEU A 23 8.08 0.71 2.54
CA LEU A 23 8.70 -0.32 1.70
C LEU A 23 8.51 -1.72 2.29
N ASP A 24 8.72 -1.88 3.59
CA ASP A 24 8.54 -3.18 4.27
C ASP A 24 7.08 -3.68 4.21
N GLY A 25 6.10 -2.78 4.23
CA GLY A 25 4.69 -3.13 4.01
C GLY A 25 4.42 -3.60 2.59
N LEU A 26 5.09 -3.01 1.60
CA LEU A 26 4.98 -3.41 0.20
C LEU A 26 5.63 -4.78 -0.04
N ILE A 27 6.81 -5.03 0.54
CA ILE A 27 7.50 -6.32 0.46
C ILE A 27 6.73 -7.40 1.23
N ALA A 28 6.18 -7.11 2.42
CA ALA A 28 5.32 -8.05 3.15
C ALA A 28 4.09 -8.48 2.32
N TRP A 29 3.52 -7.55 1.54
CA TRP A 29 2.47 -7.88 0.59
C TRP A 29 2.97 -8.82 -0.52
N ALA A 30 4.14 -8.57 -1.11
CA ALA A 30 4.71 -9.43 -2.15
C ALA A 30 4.98 -10.86 -1.63
N VAL A 31 5.57 -11.02 -0.46
CA VAL A 31 5.78 -12.32 0.20
C VAL A 31 4.44 -13.06 0.40
N LYS A 32 3.40 -12.35 0.83
CA LYS A 32 2.07 -12.93 0.99
C LYS A 32 1.49 -13.41 -0.34
N GLU A 33 1.58 -12.61 -1.41
CA GLU A 33 1.07 -13.00 -2.74
C GLU A 33 1.81 -14.23 -3.30
N GLU A 34 3.12 -14.31 -3.10
CA GLU A 34 3.92 -15.47 -3.47
C GLU A 34 3.50 -16.72 -2.67
N ALA A 35 3.34 -16.60 -1.35
CA ALA A 35 2.87 -17.68 -0.50
C ALA A 35 1.46 -18.15 -0.89
N LEU A 36 0.55 -17.24 -1.25
CA LEU A 36 -0.81 -17.57 -1.73
C LEU A 36 -0.79 -18.35 -3.05
N ARG A 37 0.12 -18.01 -3.96
CA ARG A 37 0.27 -18.75 -5.23
C ARG A 37 0.87 -20.13 -5.03
N SER A 38 1.75 -20.30 -4.08
CA SER A 38 2.40 -21.57 -3.75
C SER A 38 1.50 -22.50 -2.94
N ALA A 39 0.50 -21.94 -2.21
CA ALA A 39 -0.42 -22.71 -1.39
C ALA A 39 -1.51 -23.36 -2.27
N SER A 40 -1.49 -24.68 -2.38
CA SER A 40 -2.58 -25.45 -2.96
C SER A 40 -3.81 -25.41 -2.05
N SER A 41 -4.85 -24.64 -2.44
CA SER A 41 -6.25 -24.63 -1.93
C SER A 41 -6.55 -24.28 -0.45
N ASP A 42 -5.62 -24.31 0.47
CA ASP A 42 -5.85 -23.95 1.88
C ASP A 42 -5.34 -22.55 2.20
N THR A 43 -6.13 -21.54 1.84
CA THR A 43 -5.83 -20.12 2.07
C THR A 43 -5.88 -19.69 3.54
N HIS A 44 -6.31 -20.57 4.45
CA HIS A 44 -6.45 -20.28 5.88
C HIS A 44 -5.16 -20.45 6.70
N ALA A 45 -4.08 -20.96 6.10
CA ALA A 45 -2.85 -21.33 6.82
C ALA A 45 -1.71 -20.30 6.73
N ILE A 46 -1.90 -19.14 6.10
CA ILE A 46 -0.82 -18.16 6.00
C ILE A 46 -0.81 -17.30 7.26
N ASP A 47 0.17 -17.57 8.12
CA ASP A 47 0.42 -16.76 9.29
C ASP A 47 1.12 -15.45 8.90
N TYR A 48 0.35 -14.36 8.92
CA TYR A 48 0.86 -13.03 8.56
C TYR A 48 1.93 -12.53 9.55
N GLU A 49 1.89 -12.95 10.81
CA GLU A 49 2.89 -12.57 11.82
C GLU A 49 4.26 -13.19 11.49
N THR A 50 4.28 -14.43 10.99
CA THR A 50 5.51 -15.06 10.49
C THR A 50 6.08 -14.29 9.30
N ILE A 51 5.27 -13.91 8.32
CA ILE A 51 5.72 -13.11 7.17
C ILE A 51 6.37 -11.80 7.63
N ILE A 52 5.71 -11.07 8.54
CA ILE A 52 6.21 -9.77 9.02
C ILE A 52 7.54 -9.90 9.77
N SER A 53 7.77 -11.03 10.45
CA SER A 53 8.96 -11.24 11.28
C SER A 53 10.21 -11.59 10.48
N ASP A 54 10.08 -11.99 9.21
CA ASP A 54 11.17 -12.54 8.37
C ASP A 54 11.23 -11.87 6.99
N LEU A 55 11.21 -10.55 6.95
CA LEU A 55 11.44 -9.81 5.71
C LEU A 55 12.94 -9.67 5.42
N PRO A 56 13.35 -9.54 4.15
CA PRO A 56 14.75 -9.47 3.74
C PRO A 56 15.40 -8.10 4.01
N PHE A 57 15.17 -7.57 5.21
CA PHE A 57 15.72 -6.30 5.68
C PHE A 57 16.48 -6.47 6.99
N GLU A 58 17.42 -5.59 7.25
CA GLU A 58 18.05 -5.48 8.55
C GLU A 58 17.11 -4.84 9.58
N LYS A 59 17.08 -5.37 10.82
CA LYS A 59 16.29 -4.80 11.92
C LYS A 59 17.02 -3.65 12.59
N HIS A 60 16.28 -2.64 12.96
CA HIS A 60 16.70 -1.60 13.89
C HIS A 60 15.98 -1.82 15.22
N GLU A 61 16.74 -2.02 16.28
CA GLU A 61 16.24 -2.23 17.64
C GLU A 61 16.48 -0.98 18.50
N SER A 62 15.49 -0.65 19.32
CA SER A 62 15.56 0.43 20.31
C SER A 62 14.82 0.00 21.59
N PRO A 63 15.00 0.70 22.72
CA PRO A 63 14.27 0.40 23.96
C PRO A 63 12.75 0.44 23.82
N ASP A 64 12.23 1.23 22.87
CA ASP A 64 10.81 1.43 22.64
C ASP A 64 10.23 0.46 21.59
N GLY A 65 11.06 -0.47 21.06
CA GLY A 65 10.64 -1.46 20.08
C GLY A 65 11.63 -1.57 18.91
N TRP A 66 11.20 -2.26 17.86
CA TRP A 66 12.04 -2.47 16.66
C TRP A 66 11.28 -2.13 15.38
N CYS A 67 12.00 -1.83 14.31
CA CYS A 67 11.46 -1.68 12.97
C CYS A 67 12.48 -2.16 11.92
N TRP A 68 12.01 -2.39 10.69
CA TRP A 68 12.88 -2.71 9.57
C TRP A 68 13.66 -1.46 9.11
N LYS A 69 14.91 -1.61 8.70
CA LYS A 69 15.67 -0.53 8.05
C LYS A 69 15.22 -0.35 6.60
N ALA A 70 14.01 0.13 6.42
CA ALA A 70 13.35 0.34 5.14
C ALA A 70 12.50 1.62 5.20
N SER A 71 12.72 2.57 4.30
CA SER A 71 12.04 3.88 4.30
C SER A 71 10.57 3.80 3.88
N LYS A 72 9.85 4.91 4.00
CA LYS A 72 8.67 5.19 3.18
C LYS A 72 9.10 5.38 1.73
N LEU A 73 8.15 5.20 0.81
CA LEU A 73 8.33 5.59 -0.59
C LEU A 73 8.32 7.11 -0.69
N GLU A 74 9.33 7.66 -1.34
CA GLU A 74 9.41 9.07 -1.71
C GLU A 74 8.89 9.25 -3.13
N VAL A 75 8.02 10.24 -3.34
CA VAL A 75 7.45 10.57 -4.65
C VAL A 75 8.49 11.34 -5.46
N LEU A 76 8.77 10.88 -6.67
CA LEU A 76 9.69 11.54 -7.61
C LEU A 76 8.92 12.34 -8.66
N GLY A 77 9.38 13.56 -8.91
CA GLY A 77 8.84 14.39 -9.98
C GLY A 77 7.34 14.64 -9.85
N TYR A 78 6.88 15.08 -8.67
CA TYR A 78 5.49 15.46 -8.44
C TYR A 78 5.05 16.58 -9.38
N GLN A 79 3.92 16.39 -10.06
CA GLN A 79 3.40 17.28 -11.10
C GLN A 79 2.05 17.91 -10.75
N GLY A 80 1.40 17.44 -9.69
CA GLY A 80 0.10 17.95 -9.26
C GLY A 80 -0.88 16.86 -8.87
N GLN A 81 -2.10 17.28 -8.54
CA GLN A 81 -3.16 16.37 -8.12
C GLN A 81 -4.48 16.70 -8.83
N GLU A 82 -5.31 15.68 -9.00
CA GLU A 82 -6.68 15.83 -9.48
C GLU A 82 -7.68 15.08 -8.61
N ARG A 83 -8.92 15.52 -8.60
CA ARG A 83 -10.02 14.81 -7.93
C ARG A 83 -10.81 14.00 -8.94
N ARG A 84 -11.04 12.74 -8.61
CA ARG A 84 -11.92 11.83 -9.34
C ARG A 84 -13.11 11.46 -8.49
N TYR A 85 -14.23 11.23 -9.16
CA TYR A 85 -15.47 10.85 -8.51
C TYR A 85 -15.86 9.43 -8.91
N LEU A 86 -16.14 8.60 -7.94
CA LEU A 86 -16.77 7.31 -8.12
C LEU A 86 -18.25 7.47 -7.72
N THR A 87 -19.12 7.37 -8.69
CA THR A 87 -20.57 7.43 -8.45
C THR A 87 -21.15 6.03 -8.57
N ALA A 88 -21.85 5.59 -7.53
CA ALA A 88 -22.65 4.38 -7.55
C ALA A 88 -24.14 4.81 -7.53
N LYS A 89 -24.86 4.47 -8.60
CA LYS A 89 -26.32 4.60 -8.66
C LYS A 89 -26.94 3.24 -8.48
N THR A 90 -27.92 3.16 -7.59
CA THR A 90 -28.70 1.93 -7.45
C THR A 90 -29.53 1.69 -8.71
N PRO A 91 -29.39 0.54 -9.38
CA PRO A 91 -30.23 0.19 -10.53
C PRO A 91 -31.64 -0.15 -10.06
N VAL A 92 -32.47 0.89 -9.87
CA VAL A 92 -33.79 0.78 -9.24
C VAL A 92 -34.68 -0.25 -9.94
N VAL A 93 -34.60 -0.34 -11.28
CA VAL A 93 -35.40 -1.31 -12.06
C VAL A 93 -34.96 -2.73 -11.76
N ASP A 94 -33.65 -2.99 -11.78
CA ASP A 94 -33.11 -4.34 -11.53
C ASP A 94 -33.37 -4.76 -10.08
N MET A 95 -33.26 -3.83 -9.14
CA MET A 95 -33.54 -4.07 -7.73
C MET A 95 -35.03 -4.35 -7.49
N ALA A 96 -35.93 -3.60 -8.14
CA ALA A 96 -37.37 -3.86 -8.08
C ALA A 96 -37.73 -5.24 -8.66
N LEU A 97 -37.08 -5.64 -9.76
CA LEU A 97 -37.26 -6.97 -10.33
C LEU A 97 -36.72 -8.09 -9.41
N ALA A 98 -35.59 -7.86 -8.75
CA ALA A 98 -35.01 -8.79 -7.79
C ALA A 98 -35.88 -8.97 -6.55
N ILE A 99 -36.48 -7.90 -6.04
CA ILE A 99 -37.46 -7.94 -4.94
C ILE A 99 -38.70 -8.68 -5.39
N GLY A 100 -39.26 -8.34 -6.56
CA GLY A 100 -40.44 -9.02 -7.13
C GLY A 100 -40.24 -10.52 -7.35
N ARG A 101 -39.01 -10.96 -7.62
CA ARG A 101 -38.61 -12.37 -7.74
C ARG A 101 -38.22 -13.03 -6.41
N ARG A 102 -38.34 -12.33 -5.29
CA ARG A 102 -37.93 -12.78 -3.94
C ARG A 102 -36.45 -13.18 -3.83
N VAL A 103 -35.61 -12.67 -4.71
CA VAL A 103 -34.15 -12.86 -4.65
C VAL A 103 -33.52 -11.99 -3.56
N VAL A 104 -34.17 -10.85 -3.25
CA VAL A 104 -33.80 -9.93 -2.18
C VAL A 104 -35.02 -9.68 -1.33
N GLU A 105 -34.94 -9.84 0.00
CA GLU A 105 -36.02 -9.51 0.92
C GLU A 105 -35.97 -8.01 1.26
N GLU A 106 -37.08 -7.32 1.00
CA GLU A 106 -37.29 -5.96 1.47
C GLU A 106 -38.06 -5.95 2.79
N LYS A 107 -37.50 -5.37 3.83
CA LYS A 107 -38.22 -5.11 5.09
C LYS A 107 -38.95 -3.76 5.00
N GLY A 108 -40.24 -3.84 4.58
CA GLY A 108 -41.19 -2.75 4.74
C GLY A 108 -41.25 -1.71 3.61
N GLY A 109 -42.12 -1.92 2.66
CA GLY A 109 -42.59 -0.93 1.69
C GLY A 109 -42.07 -1.09 0.25
N SER A 110 -42.88 -0.71 -0.72
CA SER A 110 -42.61 -0.88 -2.15
C SER A 110 -41.68 0.15 -2.77
N THR A 111 -41.07 1.03 -1.99
CA THR A 111 -40.22 2.12 -2.49
C THR A 111 -38.76 1.88 -2.19
N ILE A 112 -37.92 1.77 -3.23
CA ILE A 112 -36.46 1.67 -3.07
C ILE A 112 -35.92 3.04 -2.65
N ASP A 113 -35.43 3.16 -1.42
CA ASP A 113 -34.82 4.39 -0.91
C ASP A 113 -33.41 4.53 -1.48
N THR A 114 -33.22 5.49 -2.39
CA THR A 114 -31.91 5.82 -3.00
C THR A 114 -31.12 6.85 -2.19
N VAL A 115 -31.65 7.31 -1.07
CA VAL A 115 -30.99 8.31 -0.17
C VAL A 115 -30.41 7.64 1.06
N ARG A 116 -31.04 6.56 1.54
CA ARG A 116 -30.65 5.87 2.76
C ARG A 116 -30.56 4.35 2.57
N GLY A 117 -29.88 3.68 3.50
CA GLY A 117 -29.79 2.23 3.53
C GLY A 117 -28.98 1.62 2.37
N LEU A 118 -29.26 0.36 2.04
CA LEU A 118 -28.54 -0.42 1.02
C LEU A 118 -28.73 0.13 -0.39
N GLY A 119 -29.86 0.79 -0.67
CA GLY A 119 -30.15 1.40 -1.97
C GLY A 119 -29.58 2.81 -2.16
N LYS A 120 -28.80 3.32 -1.20
CA LYS A 120 -28.29 4.69 -1.25
C LYS A 120 -27.35 4.90 -2.43
N ASN A 121 -27.65 5.92 -3.24
CA ASN A 121 -26.71 6.43 -4.24
C ASN A 121 -25.49 7.03 -3.53
N ALA A 122 -24.30 6.71 -3.98
CA ALA A 122 -23.07 7.20 -3.42
C ALA A 122 -22.29 8.01 -4.47
N ALA A 123 -21.75 9.14 -4.03
CA ALA A 123 -20.73 9.88 -4.77
C ALA A 123 -19.51 10.02 -3.83
N LEU A 124 -18.48 9.26 -4.12
CA LEU A 124 -17.23 9.29 -3.37
C LEU A 124 -16.17 9.96 -4.23
N TYR A 125 -15.43 10.89 -3.66
CA TYR A 125 -14.26 11.43 -4.34
C TYR A 125 -13.00 10.77 -3.81
N TYR A 126 -11.99 10.73 -4.65
CA TYR A 126 -10.63 10.35 -4.27
C TYR A 126 -9.64 11.22 -5.04
N THR A 127 -8.48 11.39 -4.46
CA THR A 127 -7.42 12.21 -5.06
C THR A 127 -6.47 11.30 -5.81
N LEU A 128 -6.10 11.71 -7.01
CA LEU A 128 -5.00 11.16 -7.78
C LEU A 128 -3.86 12.15 -7.81
N GLU A 129 -2.65 11.64 -7.72
CA GLU A 129 -1.43 12.42 -7.88
C GLU A 129 -0.71 12.00 -9.15
N HIS A 130 -0.18 13.00 -9.86
CA HIS A 130 0.67 12.83 -11.01
C HIS A 130 2.13 12.96 -10.58
N ALA A 131 2.92 11.93 -10.86
CA ALA A 131 4.33 11.88 -10.53
C ALA A 131 5.10 11.05 -11.57
N GLN A 132 6.41 11.19 -11.61
CA GLN A 132 7.25 10.39 -12.49
C GLN A 132 7.45 8.98 -11.95
N GLY A 133 7.51 8.83 -10.62
CA GLY A 133 7.74 7.54 -10.00
C GLY A 133 7.95 7.62 -8.50
N PHE A 134 8.58 6.59 -7.97
CA PHE A 134 8.92 6.45 -6.55
C PHE A 134 10.36 6.06 -6.37
N GLN A 135 10.92 6.39 -5.21
CA GLN A 135 12.14 5.78 -4.69
C GLN A 135 11.96 5.37 -3.24
N ALA A 136 12.73 4.37 -2.82
CA ALA A 136 12.83 3.95 -1.44
C ALA A 136 14.26 3.50 -1.12
N PHE A 137 14.60 3.51 0.16
CA PHE A 137 15.93 3.16 0.65
C PHE A 137 15.81 2.11 1.76
N CYS A 138 16.72 1.12 1.75
CA CYS A 138 16.75 0.09 2.78
C CYS A 138 18.15 -0.45 3.00
N ILE A 139 18.31 -1.18 4.10
CA ILE A 139 19.43 -2.09 4.32
C ILE A 139 18.84 -3.49 4.22
N GLY A 140 19.20 -4.23 3.17
CA GLY A 140 18.54 -5.49 2.86
C GLY A 140 19.38 -6.48 2.07
N ASP A 141 18.77 -7.62 1.79
CA ASP A 141 19.32 -8.64 0.90
C ASP A 141 18.95 -8.30 -0.55
N HIS A 142 19.96 -8.06 -1.39
CA HIS A 142 19.78 -7.64 -2.77
C HIS A 142 19.02 -8.69 -3.60
N ASP A 143 19.39 -9.97 -3.47
CA ASP A 143 18.85 -11.01 -4.34
C ASP A 143 17.42 -11.36 -3.95
N ALA A 144 17.16 -11.53 -2.64
CA ALA A 144 15.81 -11.76 -2.13
C ALA A 144 14.86 -10.60 -2.44
N LEU A 145 15.32 -9.36 -2.33
CA LEU A 145 14.51 -8.19 -2.69
C LEU A 145 14.25 -8.12 -4.19
N SER A 146 15.25 -8.47 -5.03
CA SER A 146 15.08 -8.47 -6.49
C SER A 146 13.97 -9.42 -6.93
N GLU A 147 13.89 -10.62 -6.34
CA GLU A 147 12.83 -11.59 -6.62
C GLU A 147 11.44 -11.07 -6.20
N LEU A 148 11.32 -10.55 -4.98
CA LEU A 148 10.04 -10.05 -4.46
C LEU A 148 9.52 -8.80 -5.19
N LEU A 149 10.42 -7.95 -5.68
CA LEU A 149 10.06 -6.74 -6.40
C LEU A 149 9.40 -7.02 -7.77
N GLU A 150 9.68 -8.17 -8.40
CA GLU A 150 9.03 -8.60 -9.66
C GLU A 150 7.50 -8.80 -9.48
N GLU A 151 7.05 -9.03 -8.26
CA GLU A 151 5.63 -9.21 -7.94
C GLU A 151 4.85 -7.90 -7.98
N ILE A 152 5.53 -6.76 -7.89
CA ILE A 152 4.90 -5.45 -7.74
C ILE A 152 4.61 -4.84 -9.10
N GLN A 153 3.35 -4.88 -9.52
CA GLN A 153 2.88 -4.35 -10.80
C GLN A 153 2.30 -2.93 -10.69
N ALA A 154 1.85 -2.55 -9.50
CA ALA A 154 1.25 -1.26 -9.23
C ALA A 154 1.43 -0.85 -7.76
N ILE A 155 1.54 0.46 -7.51
CA ILE A 155 1.78 1.04 -6.19
C ILE A 155 0.67 2.06 -5.85
N GLY A 156 0.11 1.93 -4.64
CA GLY A 156 -0.94 2.83 -4.14
C GLY A 156 -2.26 2.13 -3.86
N VAL A 157 -3.31 2.91 -3.65
CA VAL A 157 -4.67 2.38 -3.51
C VAL A 157 -5.41 2.49 -4.84
N LYS A 158 -6.52 1.73 -4.97
CA LYS A 158 -7.36 1.67 -6.19
C LYS A 158 -6.60 1.18 -7.45
N THR A 159 -5.60 0.35 -7.27
CA THR A 159 -4.84 -0.28 -8.37
C THR A 159 -5.73 -1.08 -9.32
N ARG A 160 -6.83 -1.68 -8.82
CA ARG A 160 -7.85 -2.35 -9.64
C ARG A 160 -8.56 -1.42 -10.64
N LEU A 161 -8.49 -0.10 -10.45
CA LEU A 161 -8.98 0.90 -11.39
C LEU A 161 -7.90 1.41 -12.36
N GLY A 162 -6.72 0.77 -12.35
CA GLY A 162 -5.59 1.13 -13.21
C GLY A 162 -4.69 2.24 -12.67
N HIS A 163 -4.92 2.71 -11.42
CA HIS A 163 -4.08 3.75 -10.83
C HIS A 163 -2.80 3.16 -10.23
N GLY A 164 -1.69 3.91 -10.34
CA GLY A 164 -0.40 3.51 -9.80
C GLY A 164 0.31 2.39 -10.55
N SER A 165 -0.13 2.06 -11.77
CA SER A 165 0.53 1.08 -12.64
C SER A 165 1.96 1.50 -12.92
N LEU A 166 2.89 0.56 -12.84
CA LEU A 166 4.29 0.80 -13.10
C LEU A 166 4.61 0.72 -14.59
N ARG A 167 5.62 1.48 -15.00
CA ARG A 167 6.16 1.48 -16.36
C ARG A 167 7.49 0.73 -16.37
N PRO A 168 7.68 -0.22 -17.30
CA PRO A 168 8.95 -0.92 -17.41
C PRO A 168 10.07 0.03 -17.83
N TYR A 169 11.27 -0.25 -17.37
CA TYR A 169 12.52 0.30 -17.87
C TYR A 169 12.91 -0.38 -19.19
N ASP A 170 13.99 0.08 -19.81
CA ASP A 170 14.47 -0.42 -21.11
C ASP A 170 14.86 -1.91 -21.09
N ASP A 171 15.20 -2.44 -19.92
CA ASP A 171 15.49 -3.86 -19.67
C ASP A 171 14.24 -4.72 -19.42
N GLY A 172 13.05 -4.10 -19.45
CA GLY A 172 11.75 -4.74 -19.22
C GLY A 172 11.37 -4.88 -17.76
N ARG A 173 12.23 -4.58 -16.80
CA ARG A 173 11.92 -4.62 -15.36
C ARG A 173 11.08 -3.43 -14.95
N LEU A 174 10.21 -3.64 -13.95
CA LEU A 174 9.36 -2.57 -13.40
C LEU A 174 10.05 -1.74 -12.32
N PHE A 175 11.25 -2.12 -11.92
CA PHE A 175 12.05 -1.45 -10.90
C PHE A 175 13.52 -1.40 -11.28
N ARG A 176 14.26 -0.52 -10.62
CA ARG A 176 15.73 -0.53 -10.57
C ARG A 176 16.17 -0.73 -9.12
N LEU A 177 17.06 -1.66 -8.90
CA LEU A 177 17.68 -1.96 -7.61
C LEU A 177 19.18 -1.70 -7.74
N SER A 178 19.73 -0.87 -6.85
CA SER A 178 21.15 -0.49 -6.89
C SER A 178 21.70 -0.29 -5.49
N ILE A 179 22.99 -0.54 -5.31
CA ILE A 179 23.71 -0.19 -4.08
C ILE A 179 23.83 1.33 -4.02
N ASP A 180 23.44 1.91 -2.89
CA ASP A 180 23.49 3.36 -2.64
C ASP A 180 23.84 3.60 -1.16
N GLU A 181 25.04 4.11 -0.90
CA GLU A 181 25.53 4.41 0.46
C GLU A 181 24.63 5.41 1.21
N ALA A 182 23.89 6.25 0.49
CA ALA A 182 22.92 7.15 1.11
C ALA A 182 21.79 6.40 1.83
N ALA A 183 21.55 5.13 1.53
CA ALA A 183 20.56 4.31 2.20
C ALA A 183 20.85 4.13 3.69
N HIS A 184 22.11 4.19 4.14
CA HIS A 184 22.48 4.16 5.58
C HIS A 184 21.80 5.26 6.40
N GLU A 185 21.50 6.40 5.79
CA GLU A 185 20.79 7.50 6.45
C GLU A 185 19.32 7.58 6.03
N LYS A 186 19.01 7.35 4.75
CA LYS A 186 17.68 7.58 4.19
C LYS A 186 16.63 6.56 4.60
N TRP A 187 17.02 5.32 4.99
CA TRP A 187 16.07 4.36 5.52
C TRP A 187 15.30 4.85 6.75
N LYS A 188 15.88 5.82 7.49
CA LYS A 188 15.30 6.42 8.70
C LYS A 188 14.03 7.23 8.43
N ARG A 189 13.72 7.55 7.17
CA ARG A 189 12.51 8.26 6.75
C ARG A 189 11.29 7.34 6.74
N ARG A 190 10.89 6.93 7.93
CA ARG A 190 9.78 5.99 8.17
C ARG A 190 9.12 6.24 9.52
N ASN A 191 7.99 5.56 9.78
CA ASN A 191 7.48 5.45 11.14
C ASN A 191 8.42 4.56 11.98
N ALA A 192 8.81 5.02 13.14
CA ALA A 192 9.79 4.36 13.98
C ALA A 192 9.39 4.38 15.46
N PRO A 193 9.87 3.41 16.28
CA PRO A 193 9.59 3.39 17.72
C PRO A 193 10.22 4.58 18.47
N ALA A 194 11.35 5.06 17.98
CA ALA A 194 12.07 6.20 18.55
C ALA A 194 12.35 7.26 17.48
N ARG A 195 12.70 8.48 17.91
CA ARG A 195 13.07 9.56 17.01
C ARG A 195 14.42 9.25 16.35
N LEU A 196 14.41 8.98 15.05
CA LEU A 196 15.61 8.61 14.27
C LEU A 196 16.30 9.80 13.61
N ILE A 197 15.53 10.85 13.29
CA ILE A 197 16.01 12.12 12.68
C ILE A 197 15.30 13.31 13.32
N GLU A 198 15.85 14.51 13.14
CA GLU A 198 15.32 15.74 13.78
C GLU A 198 13.90 16.08 13.33
N ASP A 199 13.57 15.86 12.05
CA ASP A 199 12.28 16.22 11.44
C ASP A 199 11.19 15.14 11.66
N MET A 200 11.13 14.54 12.85
CA MET A 200 10.09 13.59 13.22
C MET A 200 9.19 14.13 14.30
N PHE A 201 7.91 13.80 14.22
CA PHE A 201 6.89 14.15 15.19
C PHE A 201 6.09 12.92 15.65
N PRO A 202 5.54 12.94 16.88
CA PRO A 202 4.77 11.83 17.40
C PRO A 202 3.39 11.75 16.73
N ILE A 203 3.02 10.55 16.31
CA ILE A 203 1.71 10.23 15.77
C ILE A 203 1.15 8.95 16.41
N VAL A 204 -0.14 8.71 16.23
CA VAL A 204 -0.73 7.39 16.46
C VAL A 204 -0.65 6.61 15.15
N GLY A 205 0.10 5.50 15.15
CA GLY A 205 0.37 4.75 13.93
C GLY A 205 0.96 3.38 14.20
N SER A 206 1.54 2.80 13.16
CA SER A 206 2.24 1.53 13.21
C SER A 206 3.69 1.71 12.77
N ILE A 207 4.60 0.94 13.39
CA ILE A 207 6.03 0.90 13.07
C ILE A 207 6.41 -0.32 12.23
N GLN A 208 5.45 -1.23 12.06
CA GLN A 208 5.58 -2.48 11.32
C GLN A 208 4.31 -2.75 10.52
N PRO A 209 4.35 -3.54 9.46
CA PRO A 209 3.13 -4.01 8.79
C PRO A 209 2.21 -4.78 9.77
N PRO A 210 0.90 -4.72 9.62
CA PRO A 210 0.14 -3.94 8.66
C PRO A 210 -0.12 -2.50 9.13
N TYR A 211 0.24 -1.54 8.30
CA TYR A 211 0.18 -0.11 8.65
C TYR A 211 -1.25 0.47 8.80
N TRP A 212 -2.28 -0.26 8.35
CA TRP A 212 -3.68 0.16 8.54
C TRP A 212 -4.23 -0.13 9.94
N LYS A 213 -3.46 -0.85 10.78
CA LYS A 213 -3.83 -1.17 12.17
C LYS A 213 -2.86 -0.45 13.12
N PRO A 214 -3.21 0.76 13.60
CA PRO A 214 -2.35 1.48 14.52
C PRO A 214 -2.09 0.65 15.79
N THR A 215 -0.83 0.55 16.18
CA THR A 215 -0.40 -0.21 17.36
C THR A 215 -0.09 0.67 18.56
N GLY A 216 0.01 1.98 18.37
CA GLY A 216 0.30 2.91 19.45
C GLY A 216 0.91 4.22 18.96
N TYR A 217 1.61 4.91 19.85
CA TYR A 217 2.38 6.09 19.50
C TYR A 217 3.68 5.69 18.80
N CYS A 218 4.02 6.40 17.75
CA CYS A 218 5.28 6.26 17.03
C CYS A 218 5.76 7.63 16.51
N TRP A 219 7.00 7.68 16.06
CA TRP A 219 7.57 8.85 15.41
C TRP A 219 7.45 8.72 13.90
N ALA A 220 7.00 9.77 13.22
CA ALA A 220 6.88 9.80 11.75
C ALA A 220 7.64 11.00 11.19
N PRO A 221 8.28 10.87 10.03
CA PRO A 221 8.87 12.01 9.32
C PRO A 221 7.77 12.89 8.71
N PHE A 222 8.09 14.19 8.55
CA PHE A 222 7.29 15.13 7.76
C PHE A 222 7.16 14.70 6.31
#